data_38e915cc9c5f5af6d069f42df7b80211
#
_entry.id   38e915cc9c5f5af6d069f42df7b80211
#
_cell.length_a   1.000
_cell.length_b   1.000
_cell.length_c   1.000
_cell.angle_alpha   90.00
_cell.angle_beta   90.00
_cell.angle_gamma   90.00
#
_symmetry.space_group_name_H-M   'P 1'
#
loop_
_entity.id
_entity.type
_entity.pdbx_description
1 polymer ?
#
loop_
_entity_poly.entity_id
_entity_poly.type
_entity_poly.pdbx_seq_one_letter_code
_entity_poly.pdbx_strand_id
1 'polypeptide(L)'
;MTTDAASTTVDTTLGPHPARAGIAAGPPPQEDVPSPLRHLASEDVYAVVGSLAGSFALVWLGFSYVLPLSGVVGFVVCWFVAFLAMFASVTACSHPRPVVVSRVMAAVIIGLALLVGFALMTVVVYVVAHGFDAVDHLNFFTQSASAGSLTGTFAQGGVYNALVGSLIQVGIAIVIALPLGIGTAVFMTETRGWFVRVVRTVVEAMTAVPDLLAGLFIYVVFVLPFHGNYPWGHKNGIAVSLALAVAGTPIIARSAEVALRVVPGGLREASFALGSSHWQTVRRIVLPTARPGLATALILAVARMIGESAPLLIVSGFTTFFNGNPLNPQPMLSLPLYVYESLRSGQPAEVTRGFGAAIVLLFIVFILFAATRVLARQRVSTR
;
A
#
# COMPACT_ATOMS: atom_id res chain seq x y z
N MET A 1 -25.52 17.91 92.63
CA MET A 1 -24.40 18.71 93.14
C MET A 1 -23.51 19.03 91.93
N THR A 2 -23.70 20.25 91.49
CA THR A 2 -22.80 21.27 90.94
C THR A 2 -21.88 20.79 89.77
N THR A 3 -22.27 21.19 88.55
CA THR A 3 -21.77 22.36 87.79
C THR A 3 -20.29 22.26 87.44
N ASP A 4 -19.93 22.21 86.20
CA ASP A 4 -19.43 23.44 85.55
C ASP A 4 -19.35 23.29 84.04
N ALA A 5 -19.96 24.25 83.36
CA ALA A 5 -19.85 24.41 81.91
C ALA A 5 -18.60 25.28 81.63
N ALA A 6 -17.66 24.79 80.91
CA ALA A 6 -16.56 25.59 80.38
C ALA A 6 -16.81 25.86 78.88
N SER A 7 -17.28 27.08 78.62
CA SER A 7 -17.37 27.70 77.28
C SER A 7 -16.01 28.01 76.76
N THR A 8 -15.59 27.26 75.75
CA THR A 8 -14.37 27.58 75.01
C THR A 8 -14.72 28.55 73.87
N THR A 9 -14.42 29.83 74.10
CA THR A 9 -14.47 30.88 73.09
C THR A 9 -13.38 30.62 72.05
N VAL A 10 -13.81 30.36 70.80
CA VAL A 10 -12.92 30.29 69.67
C VAL A 10 -12.49 31.70 69.29
N ASP A 11 -11.22 31.98 69.48
CA ASP A 11 -10.56 33.20 69.08
C ASP A 11 -10.41 33.32 67.60
N THR A 12 -11.21 34.13 66.91
CA THR A 12 -11.21 34.41 65.50
C THR A 12 -10.33 35.59 65.14
N THR A 13 -9.02 35.46 65.37
CA THR A 13 -8.04 36.40 64.82
C THR A 13 -7.14 35.70 63.77
N LEU A 14 -7.75 35.35 62.64
CA LEU A 14 -6.98 35.09 61.46
C LEU A 14 -6.65 36.42 60.76
N GLY A 15 -5.45 36.89 61.02
CA GLY A 15 -4.86 38.03 60.33
C GLY A 15 -4.85 37.80 58.78
N PRO A 16 -4.84 38.90 58.01
CA PRO A 16 -4.86 38.76 56.53
C PRO A 16 -3.67 38.01 56.06
N HIS A 17 -3.94 36.86 55.37
CA HIS A 17 -2.94 36.12 54.65
C HIS A 17 -2.18 37.05 53.68
N PRO A 18 -0.85 37.07 53.69
CA PRO A 18 -0.09 37.81 52.69
C PRO A 18 -0.49 37.33 51.31
N ALA A 19 -0.96 38.28 50.51
CA ALA A 19 -1.28 38.06 49.10
C ALA A 19 -0.15 37.25 48.45
N ARG A 20 -0.47 36.06 47.94
CA ARG A 20 0.44 35.29 47.09
C ARG A 20 0.94 36.23 46.02
N ALA A 21 2.22 36.57 46.07
CA ALA A 21 2.90 37.29 45.01
C ALA A 21 2.56 36.61 43.70
N GLY A 22 1.95 37.35 42.79
CA GLY A 22 1.52 36.85 41.51
C GLY A 22 2.70 36.17 40.83
N ILE A 23 2.58 34.87 40.64
CA ILE A 23 3.40 34.16 39.65
C ILE A 23 3.01 34.90 38.38
N ALA A 24 3.92 35.74 37.87
CA ALA A 24 3.77 36.35 36.56
C ALA A 24 3.41 35.24 35.57
N ALA A 25 2.19 35.29 35.05
CA ALA A 25 1.79 34.37 34.00
C ALA A 25 2.86 34.48 32.90
N GLY A 26 3.59 33.41 32.70
CA GLY A 26 4.53 33.34 31.59
C GLY A 26 3.80 33.73 30.30
N PRO A 27 4.49 34.26 29.29
CA PRO A 27 3.84 34.62 28.05
C PRO A 27 2.96 33.46 27.61
N PRO A 28 1.74 33.70 27.11
CA PRO A 28 0.83 32.66 26.66
C PRO A 28 1.61 31.77 25.69
N PRO A 29 1.37 30.44 25.71
CA PRO A 29 2.00 29.55 24.74
C PRO A 29 1.80 30.18 23.36
N GLN A 30 2.89 30.47 22.67
CA GLN A 30 2.80 30.91 21.28
C GLN A 30 2.08 29.78 20.55
N GLU A 31 0.82 30.03 20.14
CA GLU A 31 0.16 29.18 19.19
C GLU A 31 1.15 28.99 18.04
N ASP A 32 1.56 27.73 17.81
CA ASP A 32 2.31 27.35 16.62
C ASP A 32 1.43 27.69 15.42
N VAL A 33 1.45 28.96 15.02
CA VAL A 33 0.87 29.39 13.75
C VAL A 33 1.63 28.60 12.70
N PRO A 34 0.97 27.69 11.94
CA PRO A 34 1.63 26.97 10.86
C PRO A 34 2.30 28.01 9.99
N SER A 35 3.63 27.98 9.93
CA SER A 35 4.38 28.90 9.07
C SER A 35 3.79 28.78 7.67
N PRO A 36 3.34 29.88 7.02
CA PRO A 36 2.80 29.81 5.67
C PRO A 36 3.82 29.09 4.82
N LEU A 37 3.37 28.13 4.01
CA LEU A 37 4.19 27.34 3.09
C LEU A 37 5.19 28.34 2.49
N ARG A 38 6.45 28.20 2.87
CA ARG A 38 7.52 29.12 2.50
C ARG A 38 7.52 29.15 0.97
N HIS A 39 7.09 30.26 0.37
CA HIS A 39 7.28 30.47 -1.06
C HIS A 39 8.77 30.22 -1.34
N LEU A 40 9.05 29.31 -2.26
CA LEU A 40 10.42 29.05 -2.69
C LEU A 40 11.04 30.42 -2.99
N ALA A 41 11.97 30.85 -2.17
CA ALA A 41 12.66 32.11 -2.44
C ALA A 41 13.34 31.97 -3.80
N SER A 42 13.30 33.03 -4.60
CA SER A 42 13.96 33.01 -5.92
C SER A 42 15.41 32.58 -5.84
N GLU A 43 16.10 32.90 -4.74
CA GLU A 43 17.46 32.47 -4.43
C GLU A 43 17.60 30.94 -4.32
N ASP A 44 16.62 30.25 -3.75
CA ASP A 44 16.63 28.79 -3.64
C ASP A 44 16.51 28.12 -5.02
N VAL A 45 15.67 28.70 -5.89
CA VAL A 45 15.52 28.21 -7.27
C VAL A 45 16.81 28.43 -8.08
N TYR A 46 17.43 29.59 -7.95
CA TYR A 46 18.70 29.84 -8.62
C TYR A 46 19.85 28.95 -8.13
N ALA A 47 19.89 28.66 -6.83
CA ALA A 47 20.87 27.73 -6.26
C ALA A 47 20.70 26.30 -6.81
N VAL A 48 19.46 25.80 -6.90
CA VAL A 48 19.18 24.46 -7.46
C VAL A 48 19.47 24.41 -8.96
N VAL A 49 18.95 25.36 -9.74
CA VAL A 49 19.13 25.38 -11.21
C VAL A 49 20.58 25.57 -11.57
N GLY A 50 21.28 26.52 -10.90
CA GLY A 50 22.71 26.77 -11.13
C GLY A 50 23.58 25.56 -10.79
N SER A 51 23.27 24.87 -9.68
CA SER A 51 23.98 23.64 -9.30
C SER A 51 23.71 22.49 -10.27
N LEU A 52 22.48 22.34 -10.78
CA LEU A 52 22.14 21.35 -11.79
C LEU A 52 22.88 21.59 -13.11
N ALA A 53 22.83 22.80 -13.60
CA ALA A 53 23.49 23.17 -14.87
C ALA A 53 25.01 23.08 -14.77
N GLY A 54 25.59 23.61 -13.69
CA GLY A 54 27.05 23.60 -13.49
C GLY A 54 27.61 22.20 -13.29
N SER A 55 26.93 21.36 -12.51
CA SER A 55 27.33 19.96 -12.33
C SER A 55 27.19 19.14 -13.60
N PHE A 56 26.14 19.39 -14.41
CA PHE A 56 25.98 18.76 -15.72
C PHE A 56 27.14 19.11 -16.65
N ALA A 57 27.48 20.40 -16.78
CA ALA A 57 28.57 20.85 -17.61
C ALA A 57 29.92 20.25 -17.16
N LEU A 58 30.15 20.17 -15.85
CA LEU A 58 31.38 19.62 -15.28
C LEU A 58 31.52 18.11 -15.57
N VAL A 59 30.45 17.34 -15.37
CA VAL A 59 30.48 15.91 -15.62
C VAL A 59 30.50 15.60 -17.11
N TRP A 60 29.81 16.39 -17.95
CA TRP A 60 29.84 16.24 -19.39
C TRP A 60 31.27 16.51 -19.96
N LEU A 61 31.93 17.55 -19.48
CA LEU A 61 33.35 17.83 -19.82
C LEU A 61 34.25 16.67 -19.37
N GLY A 62 34.05 16.15 -18.14
CA GLY A 62 34.84 15.04 -17.61
C GLY A 62 34.68 13.76 -18.45
N PHE A 63 33.46 13.40 -18.85
CA PHE A 63 33.17 12.22 -19.66
C PHE A 63 33.62 12.38 -21.13
N SER A 64 33.56 13.62 -21.68
CA SER A 64 33.89 13.85 -23.09
C SER A 64 35.38 14.00 -23.34
N TYR A 65 36.15 14.57 -22.38
CA TYR A 65 37.53 14.98 -22.62
C TYR A 65 38.56 14.40 -21.65
N VAL A 66 38.18 13.97 -20.45
CA VAL A 66 39.17 13.65 -19.40
C VAL A 66 39.18 12.16 -19.05
N LEU A 67 38.05 11.50 -19.03
CA LEU A 67 37.91 10.12 -18.57
C LEU A 67 37.34 9.23 -19.68
N PRO A 68 37.97 8.07 -19.97
CA PRO A 68 37.42 7.09 -20.92
C PRO A 68 36.24 6.34 -20.33
N LEU A 69 35.31 7.02 -19.67
CA LEU A 69 34.12 6.42 -19.08
C LEU A 69 32.98 6.45 -20.10
N SER A 70 32.42 5.28 -20.37
CA SER A 70 31.27 5.12 -21.25
C SER A 70 30.10 4.52 -20.48
N GLY A 71 28.90 5.05 -20.73
CA GLY A 71 27.66 4.52 -20.16
C GLY A 71 26.76 5.58 -19.54
N VAL A 72 25.49 5.56 -19.93
CA VAL A 72 24.47 6.52 -19.46
C VAL A 72 24.29 6.44 -17.94
N VAL A 73 24.30 5.23 -17.38
CA VAL A 73 24.10 5.03 -15.94
C VAL A 73 25.26 5.65 -15.14
N GLY A 74 26.51 5.43 -15.55
CA GLY A 74 27.67 6.04 -14.92
C GLY A 74 27.63 7.57 -14.99
N PHE A 75 27.24 8.14 -16.15
CA PHE A 75 27.05 9.57 -16.30
C PHE A 75 26.01 10.14 -15.32
N VAL A 76 24.82 9.53 -15.24
CA VAL A 76 23.73 10.00 -14.37
C VAL A 76 24.13 9.94 -12.89
N VAL A 77 24.80 8.86 -12.45
CA VAL A 77 25.27 8.73 -11.07
C VAL A 77 26.33 9.80 -10.75
N CYS A 78 27.33 9.98 -11.60
CA CYS A 78 28.36 11.01 -11.41
C CYS A 78 27.76 12.42 -11.42
N TRP A 79 26.80 12.67 -12.31
CA TRP A 79 26.09 13.95 -12.35
C TRP A 79 25.32 14.22 -11.06
N PHE A 80 24.59 13.22 -10.55
CA PHE A 80 23.84 13.37 -9.29
C PHE A 80 24.76 13.64 -8.10
N VAL A 81 25.89 12.92 -8.00
CA VAL A 81 26.90 13.16 -6.95
C VAL A 81 27.52 14.55 -7.07
N ALA A 82 27.91 14.96 -8.29
CA ALA A 82 28.45 16.29 -8.55
C ALA A 82 27.43 17.39 -8.26
N PHE A 83 26.15 17.17 -8.58
CA PHE A 83 25.05 18.07 -8.23
C PHE A 83 24.94 18.24 -6.70
N LEU A 84 24.94 17.16 -5.93
CA LEU A 84 24.86 17.23 -4.48
C LEU A 84 26.05 17.99 -3.88
N ALA A 85 27.27 17.71 -4.37
CA ALA A 85 28.48 18.40 -3.91
C ALA A 85 28.42 19.91 -4.23
N MET A 86 28.03 20.27 -5.43
CA MET A 86 27.93 21.68 -5.88
C MET A 86 26.80 22.41 -5.15
N PHE A 87 25.63 21.77 -4.99
CA PHE A 87 24.51 22.31 -4.24
C PHE A 87 24.84 22.51 -2.76
N ALA A 88 25.56 21.55 -2.13
CA ALA A 88 26.07 21.70 -0.77
C ALA A 88 27.03 22.89 -0.65
N SER A 89 27.96 23.05 -1.59
CA SER A 89 28.95 24.15 -1.60
C SER A 89 28.26 25.50 -1.76
N VAL A 90 27.36 25.65 -2.73
CA VAL A 90 26.59 26.88 -2.96
C VAL A 90 25.74 27.25 -1.73
N THR A 91 25.07 26.27 -1.16
CA THR A 91 24.22 26.48 0.03
C THR A 91 25.07 26.83 1.27
N ALA A 92 26.26 26.24 1.41
CA ALA A 92 27.18 26.52 2.51
C ALA A 92 27.75 27.95 2.52
N CYS A 93 27.78 28.59 1.38
CA CYS A 93 28.21 30.01 1.28
C CYS A 93 27.20 30.98 1.92
N SER A 94 25.90 30.59 1.97
CA SER A 94 24.83 31.50 2.40
C SER A 94 24.09 31.06 3.68
N HIS A 95 24.28 29.82 4.14
CA HIS A 95 23.50 29.26 5.24
C HIS A 95 24.34 28.49 6.27
N PRO A 96 23.92 28.44 7.55
CA PRO A 96 24.59 27.67 8.59
C PRO A 96 24.45 26.15 8.33
N ARG A 97 25.43 25.39 8.84
CA ARG A 97 25.54 23.92 8.65
C ARG A 97 24.24 23.11 8.81
N PRO A 98 23.37 23.34 9.83
CA PRO A 98 22.14 22.55 9.96
C PRO A 98 21.18 22.73 8.77
N VAL A 99 21.11 23.95 8.21
CA VAL A 99 20.27 24.26 7.04
C VAL A 99 20.83 23.59 5.78
N VAL A 100 22.16 23.61 5.61
CA VAL A 100 22.82 22.93 4.48
C VAL A 100 22.53 21.43 4.51
N VAL A 101 22.72 20.78 5.65
CA VAL A 101 22.45 19.35 5.81
C VAL A 101 20.97 19.04 5.50
N SER A 102 20.04 19.83 6.03
CA SER A 102 18.60 19.64 5.77
C SER A 102 18.25 19.76 4.29
N ARG A 103 18.81 20.76 3.58
CA ARG A 103 18.56 20.98 2.15
C ARG A 103 19.19 19.89 1.28
N VAL A 104 20.42 19.48 1.60
CA VAL A 104 21.07 18.37 0.88
C VAL A 104 20.32 17.06 1.09
N MET A 105 19.90 16.76 2.31
CA MET A 105 19.06 15.59 2.58
C MET A 105 17.72 15.64 1.82
N ALA A 106 17.07 16.78 1.77
CA ALA A 106 15.88 16.98 0.96
C ALA A 106 16.15 16.72 -0.53
N ALA A 107 17.25 17.22 -1.07
CA ALA A 107 17.66 16.99 -2.46
C ALA A 107 17.94 15.50 -2.73
N VAL A 108 18.58 14.79 -1.80
CA VAL A 108 18.81 13.33 -1.89
C VAL A 108 17.47 12.58 -1.92
N ILE A 109 16.55 12.87 -0.99
CA ILE A 109 15.25 12.21 -0.93
C ILE A 109 14.44 12.47 -2.20
N ILE A 110 14.38 13.71 -2.66
CA ILE A 110 13.68 14.08 -3.89
C ILE A 110 14.33 13.40 -5.11
N GLY A 111 15.66 13.40 -5.21
CA GLY A 111 16.38 12.75 -6.29
C GLY A 111 16.11 11.24 -6.35
N LEU A 112 16.13 10.55 -5.21
CA LEU A 112 15.79 9.13 -5.13
C LEU A 112 14.30 8.89 -5.48
N ALA A 113 13.40 9.74 -5.03
CA ALA A 113 11.98 9.64 -5.38
C ALA A 113 11.74 9.84 -6.89
N LEU A 114 12.44 10.79 -7.52
CA LEU A 114 12.38 11.00 -8.96
C LEU A 114 12.97 9.82 -9.74
N LEU A 115 14.07 9.24 -9.28
CA LEU A 115 14.68 8.05 -9.88
C LEU A 115 13.71 6.87 -9.87
N VAL A 116 13.09 6.60 -8.72
CA VAL A 116 12.08 5.52 -8.60
C VAL A 116 10.86 5.83 -9.48
N GLY A 117 10.38 7.07 -9.46
CA GLY A 117 9.27 7.51 -10.32
C GLY A 117 9.57 7.37 -11.81
N PHE A 118 10.77 7.74 -12.23
CA PHE A 118 11.22 7.57 -13.61
C PHE A 118 11.32 6.09 -14.01
N ALA A 119 11.90 5.25 -13.15
CA ALA A 119 11.98 3.81 -13.40
C ALA A 119 10.59 3.17 -13.55
N LEU A 120 9.64 3.51 -12.66
CA LEU A 120 8.26 3.04 -12.76
C LEU A 120 7.57 3.55 -14.03
N MET A 121 7.75 4.82 -14.38
CA MET A 121 7.19 5.40 -15.60
C MET A 121 7.75 4.70 -16.85
N THR A 122 9.04 4.40 -16.87
CA THR A 122 9.68 3.67 -17.97
C THR A 122 9.07 2.29 -18.15
N VAL A 123 8.83 1.55 -17.05
CA VAL A 123 8.15 0.24 -17.10
C VAL A 123 6.74 0.39 -17.66
N VAL A 124 5.95 1.35 -17.18
CA VAL A 124 4.58 1.57 -17.67
C VAL A 124 4.57 1.93 -19.16
N VAL A 125 5.42 2.86 -19.59
CA VAL A 125 5.54 3.25 -21.00
C VAL A 125 5.96 2.07 -21.86
N TYR A 126 6.92 1.27 -21.40
CA TYR A 126 7.39 0.08 -22.10
C TYR A 126 6.26 -0.95 -22.28
N VAL A 127 5.50 -1.24 -21.21
CA VAL A 127 4.36 -2.16 -21.26
C VAL A 127 3.30 -1.66 -22.24
N VAL A 128 2.96 -0.36 -22.18
CA VAL A 128 1.96 0.22 -23.08
C VAL A 128 2.44 0.18 -24.54
N ALA A 129 3.70 0.57 -24.80
CA ALA A 129 4.25 0.58 -26.15
C ALA A 129 4.28 -0.81 -26.82
N HIS A 130 4.54 -1.88 -26.05
CA HIS A 130 4.62 -3.24 -26.59
C HIS A 130 3.30 -4.01 -26.53
N GLY A 131 2.33 -3.56 -25.73
CA GLY A 131 1.03 -4.23 -25.60
C GLY A 131 -0.10 -3.55 -26.38
N PHE A 132 0.13 -2.36 -26.92
CA PHE A 132 -0.93 -1.55 -27.56
C PHE A 132 -1.56 -2.27 -28.75
N ASP A 133 -0.75 -2.91 -29.60
CA ASP A 133 -1.22 -3.62 -30.78
C ASP A 133 -2.19 -4.77 -30.43
N ALA A 134 -2.03 -5.40 -29.27
CA ALA A 134 -2.95 -6.45 -28.84
C ALA A 134 -4.29 -5.85 -28.31
N VAL A 135 -4.22 -4.75 -27.58
CA VAL A 135 -5.40 -4.12 -26.95
C VAL A 135 -6.29 -3.38 -27.94
N ASP A 136 -5.74 -2.94 -29.07
CA ASP A 136 -6.50 -2.25 -30.13
C ASP A 136 -7.56 -3.15 -30.80
N HIS A 137 -7.48 -4.46 -30.60
CA HIS A 137 -8.41 -5.42 -31.17
C HIS A 137 -9.49 -5.83 -30.16
N LEU A 138 -10.77 -5.63 -30.46
CA LEU A 138 -11.90 -5.99 -29.60
C LEU A 138 -11.97 -7.48 -29.25
N ASN A 139 -11.54 -8.36 -30.15
CA ASN A 139 -11.46 -9.80 -29.90
C ASN A 139 -10.53 -10.14 -28.71
N PHE A 140 -9.56 -9.29 -28.39
CA PHE A 140 -8.67 -9.46 -27.25
C PHE A 140 -9.44 -9.55 -25.93
N PHE A 141 -10.54 -8.82 -25.79
CA PHE A 141 -11.36 -8.84 -24.58
C PHE A 141 -12.49 -9.87 -24.57
N THR A 142 -12.84 -10.42 -25.74
CA THR A 142 -14.02 -11.29 -25.90
C THR A 142 -13.67 -12.75 -26.17
N GLN A 143 -12.46 -13.02 -26.63
CA GLN A 143 -12.03 -14.37 -26.96
C GLN A 143 -11.11 -14.95 -25.88
N SER A 144 -11.09 -16.29 -25.79
CA SER A 144 -10.17 -17.01 -24.91
C SER A 144 -8.76 -17.11 -25.53
N ALA A 145 -7.77 -17.33 -24.66
CA ALA A 145 -6.37 -17.49 -25.08
C ALA A 145 -6.16 -18.66 -26.10
N SER A 146 -7.02 -19.69 -26.03
CA SER A 146 -6.93 -20.87 -26.91
C SER A 146 -7.10 -20.57 -28.39
N ALA A 147 -7.85 -19.53 -28.75
CA ALA A 147 -8.14 -19.23 -30.14
C ALA A 147 -6.96 -18.62 -30.92
N GLY A 148 -5.95 -18.09 -30.23
CA GLY A 148 -4.88 -17.29 -30.85
C GLY A 148 -3.49 -17.89 -30.85
N SER A 149 -3.25 -18.94 -30.09
CA SER A 149 -1.88 -19.47 -29.86
C SER A 149 -1.22 -20.12 -31.11
N LEU A 150 -2.01 -20.46 -32.13
CA LEU A 150 -1.49 -21.17 -33.32
C LEU A 150 -1.32 -20.29 -34.57
N THR A 151 -1.92 -19.10 -34.62
CA THR A 151 -1.99 -18.32 -35.87
C THR A 151 -1.05 -17.13 -35.95
N GLY A 152 -0.43 -16.73 -34.86
CA GLY A 152 0.46 -15.54 -34.83
C GLY A 152 -0.20 -14.21 -35.13
N THR A 153 -1.47 -14.20 -35.53
CA THR A 153 -2.24 -12.97 -35.86
C THR A 153 -3.03 -12.47 -34.64
N PHE A 154 -3.23 -11.17 -34.55
CA PHE A 154 -4.05 -10.56 -33.48
C PHE A 154 -5.56 -10.67 -33.72
N ALA A 155 -5.97 -11.16 -34.90
CA ALA A 155 -7.38 -11.33 -35.23
C ALA A 155 -8.08 -12.44 -34.42
N GLN A 156 -7.34 -13.34 -33.77
CA GLN A 156 -7.88 -14.43 -32.96
C GLN A 156 -7.16 -14.53 -31.63
N GLY A 157 -7.90 -14.93 -30.59
CA GLY A 157 -7.40 -15.07 -29.23
C GLY A 157 -7.43 -13.78 -28.41
N GLY A 158 -7.50 -13.96 -27.10
CA GLY A 158 -7.60 -12.83 -26.17
C GLY A 158 -7.38 -13.26 -24.72
N VAL A 159 -7.78 -12.39 -23.79
CA VAL A 159 -7.55 -12.55 -22.35
C VAL A 159 -8.82 -12.86 -21.56
N TYR A 160 -9.96 -13.09 -22.22
CA TYR A 160 -11.25 -13.26 -21.58
C TYR A 160 -11.23 -14.31 -20.45
N ASN A 161 -10.67 -15.49 -20.71
CA ASN A 161 -10.55 -16.56 -19.73
C ASN A 161 -9.66 -16.16 -18.53
N ALA A 162 -8.57 -15.42 -18.77
CA ALA A 162 -7.69 -14.94 -17.72
C ALA A 162 -8.35 -13.83 -16.87
N LEU A 163 -9.11 -12.94 -17.52
CA LEU A 163 -9.87 -11.87 -16.87
C LEU A 163 -10.95 -12.45 -15.94
N VAL A 164 -11.79 -13.34 -16.47
CA VAL A 164 -12.87 -13.98 -15.70
C VAL A 164 -12.29 -14.83 -14.57
N GLY A 165 -11.23 -15.61 -14.85
CA GLY A 165 -10.56 -16.41 -13.84
C GLY A 165 -9.98 -15.56 -12.70
N SER A 166 -9.34 -14.41 -13.00
CA SER A 166 -8.87 -13.49 -11.96
C SER A 166 -10.00 -12.95 -11.10
N LEU A 167 -11.12 -12.56 -11.71
CA LEU A 167 -12.27 -12.03 -10.98
C LEU A 167 -12.89 -13.09 -10.04
N ILE A 168 -13.03 -14.33 -10.51
CA ILE A 168 -13.56 -15.44 -9.69
C ILE A 168 -12.60 -15.73 -8.54
N GLN A 169 -11.30 -15.91 -8.83
CA GLN A 169 -10.30 -16.29 -7.82
C GLN A 169 -10.15 -15.21 -6.74
N VAL A 170 -10.01 -13.95 -7.14
CA VAL A 170 -9.90 -12.83 -6.20
C VAL A 170 -11.22 -12.60 -5.46
N GLY A 171 -12.36 -12.75 -6.14
CA GLY A 171 -13.68 -12.65 -5.51
C GLY A 171 -13.86 -13.65 -4.36
N ILE A 172 -13.54 -14.93 -4.57
CA ILE A 172 -13.59 -15.97 -3.54
C ILE A 172 -12.57 -15.67 -2.42
N ALA A 173 -11.34 -15.28 -2.80
CA ALA A 173 -10.30 -14.94 -1.84
C ALA A 173 -10.73 -13.78 -0.91
N ILE A 174 -11.39 -12.75 -1.43
CA ILE A 174 -11.91 -11.64 -0.64
C ILE A 174 -13.04 -12.11 0.30
N VAL A 175 -13.96 -12.94 -0.17
CA VAL A 175 -15.06 -13.46 0.67
C VAL A 175 -14.50 -14.20 1.90
N ILE A 176 -13.35 -14.85 1.78
CA ILE A 176 -12.68 -15.54 2.89
C ILE A 176 -11.81 -14.56 3.71
N ALA A 177 -10.93 -13.82 3.05
CA ALA A 177 -9.91 -13.00 3.71
C ALA A 177 -10.49 -11.76 4.42
N LEU A 178 -11.59 -11.19 3.89
CA LEU A 178 -12.19 -9.98 4.46
C LEU A 178 -12.77 -10.20 5.87
N PRO A 179 -13.64 -11.19 6.11
CA PRO A 179 -14.16 -11.43 7.46
C PRO A 179 -13.05 -11.85 8.43
N LEU A 180 -12.10 -12.68 7.98
CA LEU A 180 -10.96 -13.10 8.81
C LEU A 180 -10.05 -11.89 9.16
N GLY A 181 -9.70 -11.08 8.19
CA GLY A 181 -8.82 -9.92 8.39
C GLY A 181 -9.47 -8.84 9.25
N ILE A 182 -10.72 -8.45 8.97
CA ILE A 182 -11.46 -7.47 9.79
C ILE A 182 -11.71 -8.02 11.19
N GLY A 183 -12.11 -9.27 11.32
CA GLY A 183 -12.30 -9.92 12.63
C GLY A 183 -11.04 -9.93 13.47
N THR A 184 -9.90 -10.26 12.87
CA THR A 184 -8.57 -10.19 13.50
C THR A 184 -8.21 -8.76 13.90
N ALA A 185 -8.46 -7.77 13.04
CA ALA A 185 -8.20 -6.37 13.34
C ALA A 185 -9.05 -5.86 14.52
N VAL A 186 -10.34 -6.17 14.51
CA VAL A 186 -11.25 -5.85 15.64
C VAL A 186 -10.74 -6.51 16.93
N PHE A 187 -10.37 -7.78 16.87
CA PHE A 187 -9.82 -8.47 18.03
C PHE A 187 -8.55 -7.79 18.56
N MET A 188 -7.62 -7.41 17.68
CA MET A 188 -6.36 -6.75 18.05
C MET A 188 -6.54 -5.31 18.57
N THR A 189 -7.63 -4.62 18.19
CA THR A 189 -7.88 -3.23 18.60
C THR A 189 -8.77 -3.10 19.83
N GLU A 190 -9.75 -3.99 19.97
CA GLU A 190 -10.79 -3.88 20.97
C GLU A 190 -10.58 -4.82 22.17
N THR A 191 -9.67 -5.79 22.07
CA THR A 191 -9.37 -6.73 23.15
C THR A 191 -8.01 -6.42 23.78
N ARG A 192 -7.87 -6.72 25.09
CA ARG A 192 -6.62 -6.58 25.84
C ARG A 192 -6.19 -7.93 26.39
N GLY A 193 -4.87 -8.13 26.51
CA GLY A 193 -4.33 -9.33 27.14
C GLY A 193 -3.13 -9.93 26.37
N TRP A 194 -2.59 -11.03 26.90
CA TRP A 194 -1.44 -11.70 26.31
C TRP A 194 -1.75 -12.32 24.93
N PHE A 195 -2.96 -12.84 24.77
CA PHE A 195 -3.39 -13.51 23.54
C PHE A 195 -3.46 -12.53 22.35
N VAL A 196 -3.85 -11.26 22.59
CA VAL A 196 -3.78 -10.21 21.55
C VAL A 196 -2.35 -10.03 21.06
N ARG A 197 -1.37 -10.11 21.95
CA ARG A 197 0.04 -10.00 21.61
C ARG A 197 0.48 -11.15 20.72
N VAL A 198 0.07 -12.36 21.03
CA VAL A 198 0.33 -13.56 20.21
C VAL A 198 -0.28 -13.38 18.80
N VAL A 199 -1.57 -13.02 18.72
CA VAL A 199 -2.24 -12.82 17.42
C VAL A 199 -1.53 -11.75 16.59
N ARG A 200 -1.13 -10.65 17.21
CA ARG A 200 -0.38 -9.59 16.53
C ARG A 200 0.95 -10.09 15.99
N THR A 201 1.73 -10.82 16.80
CA THR A 201 2.99 -11.43 16.36
C THR A 201 2.78 -12.41 15.21
N VAL A 202 1.71 -13.21 15.23
CA VAL A 202 1.37 -14.12 14.12
C VAL A 202 1.05 -13.34 12.85
N VAL A 203 0.22 -12.29 12.92
CA VAL A 203 -0.10 -11.45 11.77
C VAL A 203 1.17 -10.77 11.22
N GLU A 204 2.05 -10.30 12.09
CA GLU A 204 3.34 -9.71 11.70
C GLU A 204 4.25 -10.75 11.03
N ALA A 205 4.35 -11.93 11.60
CA ALA A 205 5.11 -13.02 11.01
C ALA A 205 4.57 -13.42 9.63
N MET A 206 3.23 -13.51 9.47
CA MET A 206 2.61 -13.81 8.17
C MET A 206 2.92 -12.75 7.10
N THR A 207 3.01 -11.45 7.48
CA THR A 207 3.39 -10.41 6.51
C THR A 207 4.86 -10.46 6.09
N ALA A 208 5.72 -11.12 6.87
CA ALA A 208 7.13 -11.32 6.55
C ALA A 208 7.38 -12.56 5.68
N VAL A 209 6.39 -13.47 5.59
CA VAL A 209 6.49 -14.69 4.78
C VAL A 209 6.40 -14.33 3.30
N PRO A 210 7.31 -14.81 2.44
CA PRO A 210 7.19 -14.64 0.99
C PRO A 210 5.88 -15.20 0.44
N ASP A 211 5.19 -14.46 -0.40
CA ASP A 211 3.86 -14.83 -0.94
C ASP A 211 3.87 -16.20 -1.66
N LEU A 212 5.02 -16.60 -2.24
CA LEU A 212 5.20 -17.92 -2.83
C LEU A 212 4.94 -19.06 -1.83
N LEU A 213 5.33 -18.88 -0.57
CA LEU A 213 5.13 -19.90 0.47
C LEU A 213 3.65 -20.07 0.84
N ALA A 214 2.81 -19.05 0.68
CA ALA A 214 1.36 -19.20 0.84
C ALA A 214 0.80 -20.17 -0.22
N GLY A 215 1.28 -20.06 -1.47
CA GLY A 215 0.95 -21.02 -2.53
C GLY A 215 1.43 -22.43 -2.20
N LEU A 216 2.68 -22.57 -1.76
CA LEU A 216 3.24 -23.88 -1.39
C LEU A 216 2.50 -24.49 -0.21
N PHE A 217 2.14 -23.70 0.79
CA PHE A 217 1.34 -24.14 1.95
C PHE A 217 0.00 -24.72 1.50
N ILE A 218 -0.75 -24.01 0.66
CA ILE A 218 -2.02 -24.52 0.14
C ILE A 218 -1.82 -25.74 -0.74
N TYR A 219 -0.76 -25.79 -1.54
CA TYR A 219 -0.46 -26.98 -2.33
C TYR A 219 -0.24 -28.22 -1.46
N VAL A 220 0.55 -28.10 -0.40
CA VAL A 220 0.88 -29.21 0.50
C VAL A 220 -0.29 -29.61 1.40
N VAL A 221 -1.05 -28.65 1.91
CA VAL A 221 -2.12 -28.90 2.89
C VAL A 221 -3.46 -29.21 2.23
N PHE A 222 -3.74 -28.62 1.07
CA PHE A 222 -5.06 -28.72 0.44
C PHE A 222 -5.03 -29.53 -0.88
N VAL A 223 -4.03 -29.35 -1.74
CA VAL A 223 -4.02 -30.03 -3.04
C VAL A 223 -3.45 -31.45 -2.92
N LEU A 224 -2.30 -31.59 -2.30
CA LEU A 224 -1.57 -32.86 -2.26
C LEU A 224 -2.30 -33.99 -1.53
N PRO A 225 -2.91 -33.79 -0.34
CA PRO A 225 -3.58 -34.87 0.40
C PRO A 225 -4.85 -35.40 -0.28
N PHE A 226 -5.50 -34.58 -1.11
CA PHE A 226 -6.74 -34.92 -1.80
C PHE A 226 -6.54 -35.29 -3.27
N HIS A 227 -5.26 -35.31 -3.73
CA HIS A 227 -4.93 -35.59 -5.12
C HIS A 227 -5.43 -36.98 -5.57
N GLY A 228 -6.14 -37.01 -6.70
CA GLY A 228 -6.70 -38.25 -7.26
C GLY A 228 -8.01 -38.73 -6.64
N ASN A 229 -8.39 -38.28 -5.43
CA ASN A 229 -9.59 -38.77 -4.76
C ASN A 229 -10.79 -37.81 -4.88
N TYR A 230 -10.52 -36.50 -5.04
CA TYR A 230 -11.54 -35.46 -5.08
C TYR A 230 -11.24 -34.42 -6.16
N PRO A 231 -12.27 -33.80 -6.75
CA PRO A 231 -12.09 -32.74 -7.75
C PRO A 231 -11.24 -31.57 -7.26
N TRP A 232 -11.35 -31.22 -5.97
CA TRP A 232 -10.58 -30.11 -5.37
C TRP A 232 -9.13 -30.46 -5.04
N GLY A 233 -8.73 -31.74 -5.06
CA GLY A 233 -7.33 -32.17 -4.92
C GLY A 233 -6.45 -31.97 -6.16
N HIS A 234 -6.88 -31.14 -7.10
CA HIS A 234 -6.14 -30.74 -8.29
C HIS A 234 -5.78 -29.26 -8.25
N LYS A 235 -4.88 -28.86 -9.13
CA LYS A 235 -4.60 -27.44 -9.37
C LYS A 235 -5.83 -26.80 -10.01
N ASN A 236 -6.56 -26.00 -9.28
CA ASN A 236 -7.84 -25.44 -9.68
C ASN A 236 -8.06 -24.03 -9.11
N GLY A 237 -9.18 -23.39 -9.48
CA GLY A 237 -9.49 -22.03 -9.06
C GLY A 237 -9.65 -21.85 -7.55
N ILE A 238 -10.19 -22.87 -6.82
CA ILE A 238 -10.39 -22.78 -5.38
C ILE A 238 -9.05 -22.84 -4.61
N ALA A 239 -8.10 -23.66 -5.06
CA ALA A 239 -6.77 -23.74 -4.46
C ALA A 239 -6.04 -22.38 -4.59
N VAL A 240 -6.15 -21.73 -5.76
CA VAL A 240 -5.66 -20.37 -5.98
C VAL A 240 -6.32 -19.37 -5.05
N SER A 241 -7.66 -19.42 -4.95
CA SER A 241 -8.42 -18.50 -4.09
C SER A 241 -8.02 -18.64 -2.62
N LEU A 242 -7.79 -19.86 -2.14
CA LEU A 242 -7.31 -20.12 -0.78
C LEU A 242 -5.88 -19.57 -0.56
N ALA A 243 -4.98 -19.77 -1.54
CA ALA A 243 -3.62 -19.24 -1.46
C ALA A 243 -3.62 -17.71 -1.40
N LEU A 244 -4.42 -17.05 -2.24
CA LEU A 244 -4.62 -15.61 -2.21
C LEU A 244 -5.26 -15.14 -0.90
N ALA A 245 -6.21 -15.90 -0.34
CA ALA A 245 -6.83 -15.56 0.94
C ALA A 245 -5.82 -15.65 2.10
N VAL A 246 -4.97 -16.67 2.13
CA VAL A 246 -3.90 -16.80 3.14
C VAL A 246 -2.93 -15.63 3.05
N ALA A 247 -2.47 -15.28 1.84
CA ALA A 247 -1.58 -14.14 1.62
C ALA A 247 -2.24 -12.78 1.92
N GLY A 248 -3.53 -12.62 1.56
CA GLY A 248 -4.27 -11.38 1.70
C GLY A 248 -4.78 -11.08 3.11
N THR A 249 -5.06 -12.11 3.93
CA THR A 249 -5.62 -11.95 5.28
C THR A 249 -4.77 -11.04 6.19
N PRO A 250 -3.44 -11.22 6.33
CA PRO A 250 -2.63 -10.36 7.17
C PRO A 250 -2.57 -8.91 6.66
N ILE A 251 -2.63 -8.70 5.34
CA ILE A 251 -2.65 -7.38 4.72
C ILE A 251 -3.94 -6.64 5.09
N ILE A 252 -5.09 -7.32 4.98
CA ILE A 252 -6.40 -6.79 5.39
C ILE A 252 -6.41 -6.52 6.89
N ALA A 253 -5.92 -7.44 7.72
CA ALA A 253 -5.88 -7.29 9.16
C ALA A 253 -5.08 -6.06 9.59
N ARG A 254 -3.90 -5.83 9.04
CA ARG A 254 -3.06 -4.66 9.34
C ARG A 254 -3.68 -3.35 8.85
N SER A 255 -4.18 -3.32 7.64
CA SER A 255 -4.81 -2.12 7.08
C SER A 255 -6.10 -1.77 7.82
N ALA A 256 -6.90 -2.76 8.21
CA ALA A 256 -8.10 -2.57 9.01
C ALA A 256 -7.76 -2.14 10.45
N GLU A 257 -6.70 -2.69 11.06
CA GLU A 257 -6.22 -2.26 12.37
C GLU A 257 -5.92 -0.75 12.39
N VAL A 258 -5.19 -0.25 11.38
CA VAL A 258 -4.90 1.18 11.24
C VAL A 258 -6.19 2.00 11.11
N ALA A 259 -7.15 1.54 10.30
CA ALA A 259 -8.43 2.22 10.12
C ALA A 259 -9.28 2.26 11.41
N LEU A 260 -9.26 1.19 12.22
CA LEU A 260 -9.99 1.11 13.50
C LEU A 260 -9.35 1.97 14.59
N ARG A 261 -8.03 2.12 14.59
CA ARG A 261 -7.30 2.96 15.58
C ARG A 261 -7.57 4.46 15.41
N VAL A 262 -7.98 4.91 14.23
CA VAL A 262 -8.33 6.32 13.98
C VAL A 262 -9.66 6.71 14.63
N VAL A 263 -10.52 5.75 15.01
CA VAL A 263 -11.79 6.04 15.69
C VAL A 263 -11.53 6.63 17.07
N PRO A 264 -12.05 7.86 17.39
CA PRO A 264 -11.80 8.53 18.66
C PRO A 264 -12.25 7.69 19.86
N GLY A 265 -11.42 7.66 20.92
CA GLY A 265 -11.72 6.95 22.17
C GLY A 265 -12.98 7.47 22.87
N GLY A 266 -13.22 8.78 22.82
CA GLY A 266 -14.41 9.41 23.43
C GLY A 266 -15.75 8.85 22.91
N LEU A 267 -15.82 8.40 21.64
CA LEU A 267 -17.02 7.74 21.12
C LEU A 267 -17.29 6.39 21.81
N ARG A 268 -16.22 5.65 22.15
CA ARG A 268 -16.31 4.38 22.87
C ARG A 268 -16.74 4.62 24.33
N GLU A 269 -16.13 5.60 24.98
CA GLU A 269 -16.45 5.99 26.36
C GLU A 269 -17.90 6.48 26.48
N ALA A 270 -18.36 7.33 25.57
CA ALA A 270 -19.75 7.79 25.53
C ALA A 270 -20.74 6.62 25.36
N SER A 271 -20.41 5.63 24.52
CA SER A 271 -21.23 4.44 24.33
C SER A 271 -21.33 3.61 25.62
N PHE A 272 -20.22 3.41 26.31
CA PHE A 272 -20.19 2.70 27.59
C PHE A 272 -20.96 3.45 28.67
N ALA A 273 -20.87 4.77 28.71
CA ALA A 273 -21.63 5.62 29.65
C ALA A 273 -23.14 5.49 29.45
N LEU A 274 -23.60 5.21 28.23
CA LEU A 274 -25.00 4.93 27.89
C LEU A 274 -25.41 3.47 28.14
N GLY A 275 -24.55 2.65 28.78
CA GLY A 275 -24.85 1.26 29.15
C GLY A 275 -24.70 0.25 28.00
N SER A 276 -24.08 0.62 26.87
CA SER A 276 -23.86 -0.32 25.76
C SER A 276 -22.81 -1.38 26.12
N SER A 277 -23.05 -2.62 25.73
CA SER A 277 -22.03 -3.67 25.83
C SER A 277 -20.88 -3.44 24.86
N HIS A 278 -19.73 -4.06 25.14
CA HIS A 278 -18.53 -3.93 24.30
C HIS A 278 -18.83 -4.30 22.84
N TRP A 279 -19.53 -5.42 22.59
CA TRP A 279 -19.91 -5.85 21.25
C TRP A 279 -20.86 -4.87 20.54
N GLN A 280 -21.82 -4.29 21.27
CA GLN A 280 -22.73 -3.28 20.73
C GLN A 280 -21.97 -2.02 20.32
N THR A 281 -21.01 -1.57 21.14
CA THR A 281 -20.12 -0.45 20.81
C THR A 281 -19.32 -0.70 19.55
N VAL A 282 -18.71 -1.88 19.43
CA VAL A 282 -17.95 -2.26 18.23
C VAL A 282 -18.84 -2.25 16.98
N ARG A 283 -20.00 -2.93 17.05
CA ARG A 283 -20.89 -3.11 15.90
C ARG A 283 -21.61 -1.83 15.48
N ARG A 284 -22.05 -1.00 16.46
CA ARG A 284 -22.90 0.17 16.19
C ARG A 284 -22.14 1.49 16.10
N ILE A 285 -20.93 1.56 16.65
CA ILE A 285 -20.14 2.80 16.68
C ILE A 285 -18.81 2.62 15.96
N VAL A 286 -17.95 1.69 16.41
CA VAL A 286 -16.57 1.58 15.90
C VAL A 286 -16.57 1.18 14.42
N LEU A 287 -17.21 0.08 14.05
CA LEU A 287 -17.25 -0.38 12.66
C LEU A 287 -17.92 0.61 11.71
N PRO A 288 -19.09 1.20 12.02
CA PRO A 288 -19.69 2.21 11.15
C PRO A 288 -18.84 3.47 10.98
N THR A 289 -18.21 3.94 12.06
CA THR A 289 -17.32 5.12 12.02
C THR A 289 -16.06 4.82 11.19
N ALA A 290 -15.52 3.60 11.29
CA ALA A 290 -14.34 3.17 10.55
C ALA A 290 -14.62 2.77 9.08
N ARG A 291 -15.90 2.59 8.68
CA ARG A 291 -16.29 2.09 7.34
C ARG A 291 -15.49 2.67 6.20
N PRO A 292 -15.31 3.99 6.08
CA PRO A 292 -14.59 4.52 4.95
C PRO A 292 -13.09 4.16 4.98
N GLY A 293 -12.46 4.02 6.18
CA GLY A 293 -11.09 3.50 6.33
C GLY A 293 -10.98 2.04 5.97
N LEU A 294 -11.95 1.24 6.43
CA LEU A 294 -12.03 -0.17 6.10
C LEU A 294 -12.25 -0.38 4.59
N ALA A 295 -13.10 0.43 3.95
CA ALA A 295 -13.30 0.37 2.50
C ALA A 295 -11.99 0.68 1.73
N THR A 296 -11.25 1.70 2.17
CA THR A 296 -9.93 2.01 1.59
C THR A 296 -8.94 0.86 1.78
N ALA A 297 -8.88 0.28 2.98
CA ALA A 297 -8.04 -0.87 3.29
C ALA A 297 -8.39 -2.08 2.42
N LEU A 298 -9.68 -2.35 2.23
CA LEU A 298 -10.16 -3.43 1.37
C LEU A 298 -9.74 -3.23 -0.08
N ILE A 299 -10.02 -2.07 -0.67
CA ILE A 299 -9.68 -1.82 -2.08
C ILE A 299 -8.17 -1.93 -2.31
N LEU A 300 -7.35 -1.46 -1.36
CA LEU A 300 -5.90 -1.61 -1.43
C LEU A 300 -5.47 -3.09 -1.39
N ALA A 301 -6.09 -3.89 -0.52
CA ALA A 301 -5.82 -5.32 -0.45
C ALA A 301 -6.24 -6.04 -1.74
N VAL A 302 -7.42 -5.70 -2.31
CA VAL A 302 -7.89 -6.23 -3.59
C VAL A 302 -6.94 -5.88 -4.73
N ALA A 303 -6.52 -4.61 -4.81
CA ALA A 303 -5.58 -4.16 -5.84
C ALA A 303 -4.25 -4.91 -5.77
N ARG A 304 -3.78 -5.25 -4.56
CA ARG A 304 -2.60 -6.08 -4.37
C ARG A 304 -2.86 -7.54 -4.79
N MET A 305 -3.94 -8.16 -4.30
CA MET A 305 -4.24 -9.57 -4.57
C MET A 305 -4.45 -9.86 -6.05
N ILE A 306 -5.05 -8.93 -6.81
CA ILE A 306 -5.29 -9.12 -8.25
C ILE A 306 -4.00 -9.11 -9.08
N GLY A 307 -2.93 -8.49 -8.57
CA GLY A 307 -1.60 -8.46 -9.19
C GLY A 307 -0.65 -9.58 -8.75
N GLU A 308 -1.05 -10.40 -7.76
CA GLU A 308 -0.17 -11.46 -7.26
C GLU A 308 -0.02 -12.60 -8.27
N SER A 309 1.24 -12.94 -8.59
CA SER A 309 1.57 -14.06 -9.48
C SER A 309 2.25 -15.21 -8.74
N ALA A 310 2.99 -14.94 -7.67
CA ALA A 310 3.85 -15.90 -7.01
C ALA A 310 3.10 -17.16 -6.47
N PRO A 311 2.02 -17.03 -5.66
CA PRO A 311 1.28 -18.21 -5.20
C PRO A 311 0.60 -18.96 -6.33
N LEU A 312 0.19 -18.26 -7.41
CA LEU A 312 -0.52 -18.83 -8.54
C LEU A 312 0.36 -19.82 -9.35
N LEU A 313 1.65 -19.54 -9.48
CA LEU A 313 2.59 -20.42 -10.18
C LEU A 313 2.61 -21.84 -9.61
N ILE A 314 2.36 -21.99 -8.30
CA ILE A 314 2.38 -23.30 -7.64
C ILE A 314 1.03 -24.00 -7.74
N VAL A 315 -0.08 -23.29 -7.49
CA VAL A 315 -1.40 -23.91 -7.25
C VAL A 315 -2.37 -23.80 -8.42
N SER A 316 -2.14 -22.91 -9.41
CA SER A 316 -3.08 -22.73 -10.54
C SER A 316 -2.87 -23.75 -11.65
N GLY A 317 -1.64 -23.93 -12.09
CA GLY A 317 -1.37 -24.53 -13.40
C GLY A 317 -1.80 -23.61 -14.56
N PHE A 318 -1.18 -23.78 -15.72
CA PHE A 318 -1.50 -23.02 -16.94
C PHE A 318 -2.51 -23.77 -17.81
N THR A 319 -3.48 -23.05 -18.35
CA THR A 319 -4.42 -23.54 -19.37
C THR A 319 -4.83 -22.41 -20.30
N THR A 320 -5.01 -22.71 -21.56
CA THR A 320 -5.54 -21.77 -22.55
C THR A 320 -7.06 -21.90 -22.69
N PHE A 321 -7.66 -22.99 -22.19
CA PHE A 321 -9.10 -23.24 -22.27
C PHE A 321 -9.85 -22.45 -21.19
N PHE A 322 -11.08 -22.09 -21.50
CA PHE A 322 -11.96 -21.42 -20.54
C PHE A 322 -12.47 -22.40 -19.48
N ASN A 323 -12.21 -22.08 -18.22
CA ASN A 323 -12.79 -22.75 -17.06
C ASN A 323 -13.46 -21.72 -16.17
N GLY A 324 -14.78 -21.70 -16.11
CA GLY A 324 -15.56 -20.80 -15.25
C GLY A 324 -15.95 -21.41 -13.90
N ASN A 325 -15.66 -22.70 -13.66
CA ASN A 325 -15.97 -23.38 -12.41
C ASN A 325 -14.70 -23.56 -11.56
N PRO A 326 -14.56 -22.84 -10.41
CA PRO A 326 -13.35 -22.91 -9.59
C PRO A 326 -13.14 -24.27 -8.91
N LEU A 327 -14.17 -25.10 -8.81
CA LEU A 327 -14.11 -26.44 -8.22
C LEU A 327 -13.76 -27.53 -9.23
N ASN A 328 -13.77 -27.22 -10.52
CA ASN A 328 -13.42 -28.16 -11.56
C ASN A 328 -11.95 -28.63 -11.40
N PRO A 329 -11.63 -29.93 -11.58
CA PRO A 329 -10.26 -30.46 -11.51
C PRO A 329 -9.34 -29.98 -12.63
N GLN A 330 -9.65 -28.89 -13.28
CA GLN A 330 -8.86 -28.26 -14.33
C GLN A 330 -8.30 -26.90 -13.88
N PRO A 331 -7.12 -26.54 -14.34
CA PRO A 331 -6.54 -25.23 -14.08
C PRO A 331 -7.50 -24.10 -14.45
N MET A 332 -7.47 -23.01 -13.71
CA MET A 332 -8.18 -21.77 -14.01
C MET A 332 -7.16 -20.65 -14.20
N LEU A 333 -7.11 -20.11 -15.42
CA LEU A 333 -6.15 -19.08 -15.79
C LEU A 333 -6.49 -17.75 -15.11
N SER A 334 -5.45 -17.02 -14.69
CA SER A 334 -5.55 -15.64 -14.18
C SER A 334 -4.70 -14.68 -14.99
N LEU A 335 -5.02 -13.38 -14.93
CA LEU A 335 -4.26 -12.34 -15.65
C LEU A 335 -2.77 -12.32 -15.31
N PRO A 336 -2.33 -12.32 -14.03
CA PRO A 336 -0.90 -12.32 -13.72
C PRO A 336 -0.18 -13.56 -14.23
N LEU A 337 -0.84 -14.72 -14.16
CA LEU A 337 -0.26 -15.97 -14.67
C LEU A 337 -0.19 -15.95 -16.20
N TYR A 338 -1.22 -15.45 -16.87
CA TYR A 338 -1.21 -15.29 -18.33
C TYR A 338 -0.08 -14.37 -18.80
N VAL A 339 0.10 -13.21 -18.14
CA VAL A 339 1.22 -12.30 -18.42
C VAL A 339 2.55 -13.03 -18.28
N TYR A 340 2.76 -13.73 -17.17
CA TYR A 340 4.00 -14.44 -16.89
C TYR A 340 4.32 -15.52 -17.94
N GLU A 341 3.35 -16.36 -18.28
CA GLU A 341 3.54 -17.45 -19.23
C GLU A 341 3.68 -16.94 -20.68
N SER A 342 2.90 -15.92 -21.05
CA SER A 342 3.00 -15.32 -22.39
C SER A 342 4.36 -14.67 -22.64
N LEU A 343 4.93 -13.97 -21.63
CA LEU A 343 6.26 -13.38 -21.74
C LEU A 343 7.37 -14.44 -21.83
N ARG A 344 7.14 -15.65 -21.30
CA ARG A 344 8.09 -16.78 -21.37
C ARG A 344 7.96 -17.62 -22.64
N SER A 345 6.89 -17.47 -23.40
CA SER A 345 6.65 -18.30 -24.61
C SER A 345 7.73 -18.14 -25.67
N GLY A 346 8.40 -16.99 -25.72
CA GLY A 346 9.39 -16.65 -26.74
C GLY A 346 8.78 -16.37 -28.13
N GLN A 347 7.45 -16.48 -28.27
CA GLN A 347 6.75 -16.17 -29.52
C GLN A 347 6.35 -14.68 -29.54
N PRO A 348 6.77 -13.90 -30.56
CA PRO A 348 6.53 -12.46 -30.58
C PRO A 348 5.05 -12.06 -30.39
N ALA A 349 4.12 -12.76 -31.04
CA ALA A 349 2.69 -12.48 -30.94
C ALA A 349 2.13 -12.76 -29.53
N GLU A 350 2.58 -13.81 -28.85
CA GLU A 350 2.18 -14.12 -27.48
C GLU A 350 2.79 -13.13 -26.46
N VAL A 351 4.05 -12.75 -26.67
CA VAL A 351 4.71 -11.71 -25.86
C VAL A 351 3.95 -10.40 -25.94
N THR A 352 3.52 -9.97 -27.14
CA THR A 352 2.71 -8.76 -27.33
C THR A 352 1.34 -8.89 -26.62
N ARG A 353 0.68 -10.07 -26.69
CA ARG A 353 -0.56 -10.34 -25.93
C ARG A 353 -0.32 -10.33 -24.43
N GLY A 354 0.82 -10.84 -23.96
CA GLY A 354 1.23 -10.76 -22.57
C GLY A 354 1.34 -9.30 -22.08
N PHE A 355 1.97 -8.42 -22.87
CA PHE A 355 2.00 -6.99 -22.59
C PHE A 355 0.59 -6.36 -22.64
N GLY A 356 -0.26 -6.77 -23.57
CA GLY A 356 -1.66 -6.35 -23.62
C GLY A 356 -2.43 -6.73 -22.36
N ALA A 357 -2.24 -7.97 -21.86
CA ALA A 357 -2.85 -8.40 -20.60
C ALA A 357 -2.30 -7.62 -19.39
N ALA A 358 -1.01 -7.25 -19.42
CA ALA A 358 -0.43 -6.37 -18.40
C ALA A 358 -1.05 -4.97 -18.42
N ILE A 359 -1.40 -4.41 -19.60
CA ILE A 359 -2.15 -3.14 -19.72
C ILE A 359 -3.52 -3.28 -19.04
N VAL A 360 -4.25 -4.38 -19.32
CA VAL A 360 -5.56 -4.64 -18.68
C VAL A 360 -5.42 -4.70 -17.17
N LEU A 361 -4.41 -5.42 -16.66
CA LEU A 361 -4.14 -5.52 -15.23
C LEU A 361 -3.82 -4.14 -14.61
N LEU A 362 -2.95 -3.36 -15.24
CA LEU A 362 -2.63 -1.98 -14.81
C LEU A 362 -3.89 -1.11 -14.78
N PHE A 363 -4.76 -1.22 -15.77
CA PHE A 363 -6.00 -0.45 -15.83
C PHE A 363 -6.95 -0.81 -14.71
N ILE A 364 -7.12 -2.11 -14.40
CA ILE A 364 -7.94 -2.56 -13.26
C ILE A 364 -7.39 -2.02 -11.94
N VAL A 365 -6.08 -2.14 -11.72
CA VAL A 365 -5.42 -1.62 -10.52
C VAL A 365 -5.58 -0.10 -10.43
N PHE A 366 -5.41 0.62 -11.54
CA PHE A 366 -5.60 2.07 -11.60
C PHE A 366 -7.03 2.49 -11.22
N ILE A 367 -8.06 1.78 -11.74
CA ILE A 367 -9.46 2.03 -11.36
C ILE A 367 -9.66 1.82 -9.86
N LEU A 368 -9.11 0.76 -9.29
CA LEU A 368 -9.20 0.49 -7.86
C LEU A 368 -8.54 1.60 -7.04
N PHE A 369 -7.35 2.07 -7.43
CA PHE A 369 -6.70 3.21 -6.77
C PHE A 369 -7.48 4.52 -6.94
N ALA A 370 -8.05 4.78 -8.11
CA ALA A 370 -8.90 5.95 -8.32
C ALA A 370 -10.14 5.90 -7.42
N ALA A 371 -10.78 4.73 -7.29
CA ALA A 371 -11.91 4.53 -6.39
C ALA A 371 -11.54 4.79 -4.92
N THR A 372 -10.36 4.33 -4.44
CA THR A 372 -9.90 4.66 -3.07
C THR A 372 -9.74 6.15 -2.87
N ARG A 373 -9.17 6.85 -3.85
CA ARG A 373 -8.95 8.30 -3.77
C ARG A 373 -10.25 9.09 -3.73
N VAL A 374 -11.26 8.69 -4.50
CA VAL A 374 -12.60 9.30 -4.49
C VAL A 374 -13.26 9.09 -3.11
N LEU A 375 -13.24 7.87 -2.58
CA LEU A 375 -13.79 7.56 -1.26
C LEU A 375 -13.08 8.33 -0.13
N ALA A 376 -11.77 8.52 -0.22
CA ALA A 376 -11.00 9.28 0.75
C ALA A 376 -11.31 10.78 0.70
N ARG A 377 -11.56 11.36 -0.48
CA ARG A 377 -11.88 12.80 -0.66
C ARG A 377 -13.20 13.21 -0.04
N GLN A 378 -14.23 12.37 -0.10
CA GLN A 378 -15.56 12.69 0.42
C GLN A 378 -15.59 13.00 1.92
N ARG A 379 -14.51 12.69 2.67
CA ARG A 379 -14.39 12.96 4.11
C ARG A 379 -13.92 14.38 4.48
N VAL A 380 -13.17 15.03 3.60
CA VAL A 380 -12.60 16.36 3.89
C VAL A 380 -13.67 17.45 3.70
N SER A 381 -14.71 17.17 2.93
CA SER A 381 -15.79 18.13 2.60
C SER A 381 -16.92 18.21 3.66
N THR A 382 -16.94 17.34 4.67
CA THR A 382 -18.00 17.27 5.69
C THR A 382 -17.55 17.71 7.10
N ARG A 383 -16.44 18.45 7.21
CA ARG A 383 -15.99 19.08 8.44
C ARG A 383 -15.96 20.59 8.35
#